data_6f5438d221f088536b28d85acc0fdfae
#
_entry.id   6f5438d221f088536b28d85acc0fdfae
#
_cell.length_a   1.000
_cell.length_b   1.000
_cell.length_c   1.000
_cell.angle_alpha   90.00
_cell.angle_beta   90.00
_cell.angle_gamma   90.00
#
_symmetry.space_group_name_H-M   'P 1'
#
loop_
_entity.id
_entity.type
_entity.pdbx_description
1 polymer ?
#
loop_
_entity_poly.entity_id
_entity_poly.type
_entity_poly.pdbx_seq_one_letter_code
_entity_poly.pdbx_strand_id
1 'polypeptide(L)'
;MGNKGKTVIELKQVNPEFWVSAQINQSDLVEIAAKGIKTIICNRPDGEGVDQPNIIEIQEAAIRQGIQLEYLPVVSGRVTDEQAIEFKSLYQKSQKPVLAFCRSGTRSITLWALSQVAELTIDQMLLQSKSLGYDLQGLVPRILKQNPTQLNNIPTFSVVIVGGGAAGISVASSLLSRQPNLDIAVIDPAEIHYYQPGWTMVGGGIFAPEKTVRTMASLIPKQVHWIKAAVAAFDPDNKQVLLEGCKPI
;
A
#
# COMPACT_ATOMS: atom_id res chain seq x y z
N MET A 1 -10.89 16.79 39.96
CA MET A 1 -10.81 15.48 39.31
C MET A 1 -11.05 15.73 37.81
N GLY A 2 -9.96 15.81 37.05
CA GLY A 2 -10.04 16.10 35.60
C GLY A 2 -10.60 14.91 34.84
N ASN A 3 -11.67 15.16 34.12
CA ASN A 3 -12.25 14.22 33.15
C ASN A 3 -11.22 14.00 32.03
N LYS A 4 -10.38 12.96 32.11
CA LYS A 4 -9.54 12.53 31.00
C LYS A 4 -10.51 12.09 29.90
N GLY A 5 -10.64 12.89 28.86
CA GLY A 5 -11.48 12.60 27.71
C GLY A 5 -11.23 11.16 27.24
N LYS A 6 -12.29 10.37 27.15
CA LYS A 6 -12.27 8.99 26.67
C LYS A 6 -11.74 9.04 25.24
N THR A 7 -10.50 8.65 25.03
CA THR A 7 -9.94 8.53 23.65
C THR A 7 -10.74 7.43 22.97
N VAL A 8 -11.56 7.81 21.99
CA VAL A 8 -12.33 6.86 21.19
C VAL A 8 -11.34 6.05 20.36
N ILE A 9 -11.43 4.73 20.44
CA ILE A 9 -10.58 3.85 19.65
C ILE A 9 -10.88 4.00 18.15
N GLU A 10 -9.85 4.11 17.33
CA GLU A 10 -10.00 4.12 15.89
C GLU A 10 -10.00 2.69 15.33
N LEU A 11 -11.17 2.18 14.99
CA LEU A 11 -11.35 0.89 14.34
C LEU A 11 -11.42 1.08 12.83
N LYS A 12 -10.46 0.54 12.09
CA LYS A 12 -10.31 0.69 10.63
C LYS A 12 -10.83 -0.56 9.93
N GLN A 13 -11.90 -0.41 9.15
CA GLN A 13 -12.49 -1.51 8.40
C GLN A 13 -11.74 -1.72 7.07
N VAL A 14 -11.06 -2.85 6.95
CA VAL A 14 -10.34 -3.26 5.72
C VAL A 14 -11.33 -3.81 4.69
N ASN A 15 -12.25 -4.66 5.14
CA ASN A 15 -13.36 -5.21 4.36
C ASN A 15 -14.51 -5.60 5.31
N PRO A 16 -15.67 -6.07 4.83
CA PRO A 16 -16.80 -6.42 5.70
C PRO A 16 -16.47 -7.43 6.80
N GLU A 17 -15.49 -8.30 6.60
CA GLU A 17 -15.14 -9.38 7.52
C GLU A 17 -13.88 -9.10 8.36
N PHE A 18 -13.12 -8.05 8.03
CA PHE A 18 -11.82 -7.79 8.66
C PHE A 18 -11.62 -6.32 9.03
N TRP A 19 -11.20 -6.10 10.26
CA TRP A 19 -10.88 -4.81 10.86
C TRP A 19 -9.46 -4.81 11.42
N VAL A 20 -8.86 -3.64 11.51
CA VAL A 20 -7.54 -3.46 12.12
C VAL A 20 -7.56 -2.24 13.05
N SER A 21 -6.81 -2.30 14.14
CA SER A 21 -6.64 -1.17 15.05
C SER A 21 -5.24 -1.09 15.64
N ALA A 22 -4.94 0.03 16.26
CA ALA A 22 -3.86 0.16 17.21
C ALA A 22 -4.20 -0.61 18.51
N GLN A 23 -3.33 -0.52 19.53
CA GLN A 23 -3.54 -1.14 20.83
C GLN A 23 -4.94 -0.83 21.38
N ILE A 24 -5.63 -1.87 21.80
CA ILE A 24 -6.93 -1.80 22.48
C ILE A 24 -6.77 -1.95 23.98
N ASN A 25 -7.75 -1.44 24.74
CA ASN A 25 -7.85 -1.57 26.19
C ASN A 25 -9.14 -2.32 26.56
N GLN A 26 -9.27 -2.75 27.80
CA GLN A 26 -10.48 -3.40 28.31
C GLN A 26 -11.76 -2.56 28.10
N SER A 27 -11.66 -1.23 28.24
CA SER A 27 -12.79 -0.31 28.05
C SER A 27 -13.31 -0.25 26.61
N ASP A 28 -12.48 -0.66 25.64
CA ASP A 28 -12.82 -0.57 24.20
C ASP A 28 -13.67 -1.78 23.74
N LEU A 29 -13.69 -2.86 24.54
CA LEU A 29 -14.37 -4.10 24.18
C LEU A 29 -15.88 -3.92 24.01
N VAL A 30 -16.48 -2.98 24.72
CA VAL A 30 -17.93 -2.67 24.59
C VAL A 30 -18.19 -2.06 23.19
N GLU A 31 -17.35 -1.14 22.74
CA GLU A 31 -17.48 -0.52 21.42
C GLU A 31 -17.17 -1.53 20.31
N ILE A 32 -16.15 -2.36 20.52
CA ILE A 32 -15.78 -3.44 19.57
C ILE A 32 -16.94 -4.43 19.41
N ALA A 33 -17.58 -4.84 20.52
CA ALA A 33 -18.77 -5.70 20.48
C ALA A 33 -19.94 -5.04 19.76
N ALA A 34 -20.16 -3.73 19.97
CA ALA A 34 -21.22 -2.96 19.30
C ALA A 34 -21.02 -2.87 17.78
N LYS A 35 -19.77 -2.96 17.29
CA LYS A 35 -19.46 -3.08 15.85
C LYS A 35 -19.71 -4.49 15.29
N GLY A 36 -20.16 -5.42 16.13
CA GLY A 36 -20.47 -6.79 15.73
C GLY A 36 -19.26 -7.73 15.62
N ILE A 37 -18.06 -7.27 16.03
CA ILE A 37 -16.83 -8.09 16.01
C ILE A 37 -17.04 -9.37 16.85
N LYS A 38 -16.67 -10.52 16.28
CA LYS A 38 -16.81 -11.84 16.91
C LYS A 38 -15.50 -12.42 17.39
N THR A 39 -14.41 -12.08 16.72
CA THR A 39 -13.06 -12.55 17.08
C THR A 39 -12.09 -11.40 17.08
N ILE A 40 -11.17 -11.41 18.04
CA ILE A 40 -10.03 -10.52 18.13
C ILE A 40 -8.75 -11.34 17.95
N ILE A 41 -7.80 -10.88 17.11
CA ILE A 41 -6.47 -11.46 16.98
C ILE A 41 -5.46 -10.43 17.51
N CYS A 42 -4.76 -10.77 18.59
CA CYS A 42 -3.69 -9.93 19.13
C CYS A 42 -2.35 -10.30 18.50
N ASN A 43 -1.76 -9.35 17.75
CA ASN A 43 -0.42 -9.52 17.16
C ASN A 43 0.68 -8.78 17.94
N ARG A 44 0.37 -8.21 19.09
CA ARG A 44 1.35 -7.53 19.92
C ARG A 44 1.84 -8.46 21.03
N PRO A 45 3.18 -8.72 21.15
CA PRO A 45 3.73 -9.45 22.30
C PRO A 45 3.42 -8.74 23.60
N ASP A 46 3.16 -9.48 24.67
CA ASP A 46 3.07 -8.93 26.01
C ASP A 46 4.40 -8.34 26.45
N GLY A 47 4.35 -7.28 27.25
CA GLY A 47 5.54 -6.63 27.79
C GLY A 47 6.34 -5.81 26.78
N GLU A 48 5.82 -5.54 25.59
CA GLU A 48 6.46 -4.69 24.58
C GLU A 48 6.48 -3.20 24.98
N GLY A 49 5.63 -2.78 25.89
CA GLY A 49 5.52 -1.41 26.38
C GLY A 49 5.12 -1.35 27.85
N VAL A 50 5.59 -0.31 28.55
CA VAL A 50 5.34 -0.12 30.01
C VAL A 50 3.85 0.00 30.33
N ASP A 51 3.09 0.72 29.48
CA ASP A 51 1.65 0.98 29.68
C ASP A 51 0.77 0.02 28.86
N GLN A 52 1.33 -1.11 28.44
CA GLN A 52 0.58 -2.09 27.64
C GLN A 52 -0.32 -2.92 28.55
N PRO A 53 -1.64 -3.01 28.28
CA PRO A 53 -2.51 -3.97 28.95
C PRO A 53 -2.02 -5.41 28.73
N ASN A 54 -2.05 -6.21 29.78
CA ASN A 54 -1.75 -7.63 29.68
C ASN A 54 -2.80 -8.33 28.82
N ILE A 55 -2.37 -9.29 27.99
CA ILE A 55 -3.28 -10.03 27.09
C ILE A 55 -4.37 -10.76 27.85
N ILE A 56 -4.09 -11.28 29.04
CA ILE A 56 -5.08 -11.99 29.88
C ILE A 56 -6.21 -11.04 30.28
N GLU A 57 -5.91 -9.80 30.64
CA GLU A 57 -6.93 -8.81 31.01
C GLU A 57 -7.83 -8.43 29.84
N ILE A 58 -7.26 -8.34 28.63
CA ILE A 58 -8.03 -8.10 27.39
C ILE A 58 -8.88 -9.33 27.07
N GLN A 59 -8.33 -10.54 27.22
CA GLN A 59 -9.04 -11.79 26.98
C GLN A 59 -10.27 -11.96 27.90
N GLU A 60 -10.10 -11.71 29.20
CA GLU A 60 -11.21 -11.74 30.13
C GLU A 60 -12.31 -10.74 29.79
N ALA A 61 -11.91 -9.52 29.39
CA ALA A 61 -12.85 -8.48 28.97
C ALA A 61 -13.56 -8.87 27.65
N ALA A 62 -12.86 -9.50 26.70
CA ALA A 62 -13.44 -9.99 25.45
C ALA A 62 -14.48 -11.09 25.70
N ILE A 63 -14.15 -12.06 26.58
CA ILE A 63 -15.07 -13.13 26.98
C ILE A 63 -16.36 -12.56 27.58
N ARG A 64 -16.27 -11.53 28.43
CA ARG A 64 -17.46 -10.87 29.02
C ARG A 64 -18.36 -10.22 27.95
N GLN A 65 -17.82 -9.89 26.78
CA GLN A 65 -18.55 -9.35 25.64
C GLN A 65 -18.94 -10.41 24.61
N GLY A 66 -18.66 -11.70 24.87
CA GLY A 66 -18.93 -12.80 23.92
C GLY A 66 -18.01 -12.77 22.69
N ILE A 67 -16.82 -12.19 22.82
CA ILE A 67 -15.81 -12.10 21.75
C ILE A 67 -14.71 -13.12 22.04
N GLN A 68 -14.35 -13.93 21.04
CA GLN A 68 -13.20 -14.83 21.10
C GLN A 68 -11.91 -14.04 20.91
N LEU A 69 -10.86 -14.38 21.67
CA LEU A 69 -9.53 -13.76 21.50
C LEU A 69 -8.50 -14.83 21.17
N GLU A 70 -7.76 -14.60 20.08
CA GLU A 70 -6.63 -15.39 19.63
C GLU A 70 -5.33 -14.59 19.83
N TYR A 71 -4.26 -15.27 20.20
CA TYR A 71 -2.98 -14.64 20.48
C TYR A 71 -1.90 -15.16 19.53
N LEU A 72 -1.51 -14.32 18.56
CA LEU A 72 -0.42 -14.57 17.61
C LEU A 72 0.60 -13.43 17.70
N PRO A 73 1.53 -13.48 18.69
CA PRO A 73 2.49 -12.41 18.92
C PRO A 73 3.54 -12.34 17.81
N VAL A 74 3.78 -11.14 17.31
CA VAL A 74 4.74 -10.86 16.25
C VAL A 74 5.65 -9.71 16.68
N VAL A 75 6.96 -9.94 16.65
CA VAL A 75 7.98 -8.92 16.98
C VAL A 75 7.96 -7.82 15.91
N SER A 76 8.02 -6.56 16.36
CA SER A 76 8.01 -5.40 15.45
C SER A 76 9.14 -5.48 14.42
N GLY A 77 8.81 -5.25 13.15
CA GLY A 77 9.77 -5.35 12.02
C GLY A 77 10.18 -6.77 11.61
N ARG A 78 9.60 -7.82 12.21
CA ARG A 78 9.98 -9.22 11.94
C ARG A 78 8.76 -10.12 11.63
N VAL A 79 7.85 -9.64 10.79
CA VAL A 79 6.75 -10.48 10.30
C VAL A 79 7.30 -11.56 9.37
N THR A 80 7.17 -12.85 9.75
CA THR A 80 7.66 -14.00 8.93
C THR A 80 6.56 -14.58 8.04
N ASP A 81 6.94 -15.43 7.08
CA ASP A 81 5.97 -16.12 6.21
C ASP A 81 5.18 -17.18 6.97
N GLU A 82 5.82 -17.86 7.92
CA GLU A 82 5.18 -18.83 8.81
C GLU A 82 4.09 -18.17 9.64
N GLN A 83 4.36 -16.98 10.18
CA GLN A 83 3.37 -16.19 10.94
C GLN A 83 2.21 -15.73 10.05
N ALA A 84 2.46 -15.41 8.78
CA ALA A 84 1.40 -15.08 7.83
C ALA A 84 0.50 -16.30 7.51
N ILE A 85 1.10 -17.50 7.38
CA ILE A 85 0.38 -18.77 7.20
C ILE A 85 -0.46 -19.08 8.45
N GLU A 86 0.11 -18.94 9.65
CA GLU A 86 -0.60 -19.15 10.91
C GLU A 86 -1.76 -18.15 11.06
N PHE A 87 -1.52 -16.86 10.76
CA PHE A 87 -2.56 -15.84 10.73
C PHE A 87 -3.68 -16.20 9.77
N LYS A 88 -3.36 -16.68 8.54
CA LYS A 88 -4.35 -17.16 7.58
C LYS A 88 -5.22 -18.26 8.16
N SER A 89 -4.61 -19.26 8.79
CA SER A 89 -5.32 -20.36 9.43
C SER A 89 -6.26 -19.89 10.56
N LEU A 90 -5.77 -19.01 11.45
CA LEU A 90 -6.56 -18.40 12.50
C LEU A 90 -7.72 -17.60 11.92
N TYR A 91 -7.43 -16.69 10.96
CA TYR A 91 -8.44 -15.88 10.31
C TYR A 91 -9.53 -16.71 9.64
N GLN A 92 -9.17 -17.78 8.93
CA GLN A 92 -10.15 -18.67 8.27
C GLN A 92 -11.07 -19.42 9.26
N LYS A 93 -10.53 -19.83 10.41
CA LYS A 93 -11.28 -20.57 11.45
C LYS A 93 -12.11 -19.64 12.34
N SER A 94 -11.78 -18.36 12.40
CA SER A 94 -12.42 -17.38 13.27
C SER A 94 -13.84 -17.05 12.83
N GLN A 95 -14.73 -16.82 13.79
CA GLN A 95 -16.02 -16.21 13.54
C GLN A 95 -15.86 -14.76 13.07
N LYS A 96 -16.58 -14.39 12.02
CA LYS A 96 -16.52 -13.06 11.40
C LYS A 96 -17.56 -12.10 12.01
N PRO A 97 -17.32 -10.78 12.00
CA PRO A 97 -16.07 -10.09 11.60
C PRO A 97 -14.92 -10.28 12.60
N VAL A 98 -13.67 -10.19 12.11
CA VAL A 98 -12.44 -10.29 12.91
C VAL A 98 -11.80 -8.91 13.05
N LEU A 99 -11.36 -8.58 14.26
CA LEU A 99 -10.48 -7.43 14.52
C LEU A 99 -9.06 -7.93 14.84
N ALA A 100 -8.07 -7.52 14.07
CA ALA A 100 -6.68 -7.75 14.45
C ALA A 100 -6.04 -6.46 14.97
N PHE A 101 -5.26 -6.53 16.05
CA PHE A 101 -4.58 -5.38 16.59
C PHE A 101 -3.12 -5.65 16.95
N CYS A 102 -2.33 -4.58 16.94
CA CYS A 102 -0.99 -4.55 17.50
C CYS A 102 -0.71 -3.16 18.10
N ARG A 103 0.53 -2.71 18.21
CA ARG A 103 0.84 -1.36 18.72
C ARG A 103 0.21 -0.24 17.90
N SER A 104 0.28 -0.31 16.56
CA SER A 104 -0.19 0.72 15.60
C SER A 104 -1.15 0.18 14.53
N GLY A 105 -1.41 -1.13 14.50
CA GLY A 105 -2.13 -1.81 13.42
C GLY A 105 -1.25 -2.32 12.29
N THR A 106 -0.01 -1.82 12.14
CA THR A 106 0.85 -2.15 10.98
C THR A 106 1.17 -3.63 10.87
N ARG A 107 1.53 -4.31 11.96
CA ARG A 107 1.80 -5.77 11.94
C ARG A 107 0.56 -6.57 11.53
N SER A 108 -0.59 -6.19 12.06
CA SER A 108 -1.87 -6.85 11.77
C SER A 108 -2.29 -6.71 10.31
N ILE A 109 -2.19 -5.51 9.73
CA ILE A 109 -2.49 -5.31 8.31
C ILE A 109 -1.45 -5.99 7.40
N THR A 110 -0.17 -6.05 7.82
CA THR A 110 0.88 -6.78 7.11
C THR A 110 0.60 -8.28 7.08
N LEU A 111 0.24 -8.88 8.21
CA LEU A 111 -0.13 -10.29 8.29
C LEU A 111 -1.36 -10.60 7.44
N TRP A 112 -2.37 -9.73 7.50
CA TRP A 112 -3.55 -9.85 6.66
C TRP A 112 -3.18 -9.81 5.17
N ALA A 113 -2.43 -8.81 4.72
CA ALA A 113 -2.03 -8.71 3.32
C ALA A 113 -1.27 -9.96 2.83
N LEU A 114 -0.29 -10.43 3.61
CA LEU A 114 0.46 -11.64 3.28
C LEU A 114 -0.42 -12.91 3.30
N SER A 115 -1.46 -12.95 4.14
CA SER A 115 -2.41 -14.07 4.18
C SER A 115 -3.35 -14.10 2.97
N GLN A 116 -3.53 -12.97 2.26
CA GLN A 116 -4.44 -12.81 1.13
C GLN A 116 -3.76 -12.91 -0.25
N VAL A 117 -2.48 -13.28 -0.30
CA VAL A 117 -1.67 -13.28 -1.54
C VAL A 117 -2.27 -14.16 -2.66
N ALA A 118 -3.02 -15.20 -2.33
CA ALA A 118 -3.70 -16.05 -3.31
C ALA A 118 -5.09 -15.53 -3.74
N GLU A 119 -5.73 -14.72 -2.90
CA GLU A 119 -7.13 -14.28 -3.06
C GLU A 119 -7.25 -12.87 -3.64
N LEU A 120 -6.30 -11.98 -3.32
CA LEU A 120 -6.32 -10.59 -3.74
C LEU A 120 -5.14 -10.25 -4.64
N THR A 121 -5.36 -9.30 -5.56
CA THR A 121 -4.26 -8.72 -6.33
C THR A 121 -3.44 -7.76 -5.46
N ILE A 122 -2.19 -7.51 -5.85
CA ILE A 122 -1.31 -6.53 -5.19
C ILE A 122 -2.01 -5.17 -5.09
N ASP A 123 -2.66 -4.71 -6.17
CA ASP A 123 -3.38 -3.42 -6.18
C ASP A 123 -4.50 -3.36 -5.16
N GLN A 124 -5.30 -4.43 -5.07
CA GLN A 124 -6.39 -4.49 -4.10
C GLN A 124 -5.86 -4.39 -2.68
N MET A 125 -4.77 -5.11 -2.36
CA MET A 125 -4.13 -5.05 -1.05
C MET A 125 -3.56 -3.67 -0.74
N LEU A 126 -2.84 -3.06 -1.70
CA LEU A 126 -2.23 -1.73 -1.53
C LEU A 126 -3.29 -0.64 -1.43
N LEU A 127 -4.34 -0.68 -2.25
CA LEU A 127 -5.42 0.31 -2.22
C LEU A 127 -6.18 0.26 -0.90
N GLN A 128 -6.56 -0.94 -0.44
CA GLN A 128 -7.28 -1.12 0.82
C GLN A 128 -6.43 -0.65 2.02
N SER A 129 -5.14 -1.01 2.07
CA SER A 129 -4.27 -0.58 3.17
C SER A 129 -4.00 0.92 3.15
N LYS A 130 -3.75 1.50 1.97
CA LYS A 130 -3.46 2.94 1.81
C LYS A 130 -4.67 3.81 2.21
N SER A 131 -5.90 3.40 1.86
CA SER A 131 -7.12 4.11 2.26
C SER A 131 -7.28 4.21 3.79
N LEU A 132 -6.64 3.30 4.54
CA LEU A 132 -6.64 3.24 5.99
C LEU A 132 -5.38 3.88 6.61
N GLY A 133 -4.50 4.46 5.80
CA GLY A 133 -3.27 5.12 6.23
C GLY A 133 -2.09 4.18 6.48
N TYR A 134 -2.11 2.96 5.90
CA TYR A 134 -0.99 2.02 5.97
C TYR A 134 -0.29 1.91 4.61
N ASP A 135 1.02 2.10 4.59
CA ASP A 135 1.85 1.87 3.41
C ASP A 135 2.43 0.44 3.45
N LEU A 136 2.01 -0.38 2.50
CA LEU A 136 2.47 -1.76 2.32
C LEU A 136 3.30 -1.96 1.04
N GLN A 137 3.74 -0.91 0.36
CA GLN A 137 4.54 -1.02 -0.87
C GLN A 137 5.79 -1.86 -0.68
N GLY A 138 6.45 -1.74 0.46
CA GLY A 138 7.62 -2.56 0.81
C GLY A 138 7.37 -4.08 0.84
N LEU A 139 6.10 -4.54 0.83
CA LEU A 139 5.77 -5.96 0.78
C LEU A 139 5.70 -6.52 -0.65
N VAL A 140 5.63 -5.66 -1.68
CA VAL A 140 5.42 -6.10 -3.06
C VAL A 140 6.44 -7.14 -3.53
N PRO A 141 7.76 -6.97 -3.34
CA PRO A 141 8.73 -7.98 -3.74
C PRO A 141 8.53 -9.33 -3.04
N ARG A 142 8.12 -9.29 -1.75
CA ARG A 142 7.84 -10.49 -0.97
C ARG A 142 6.57 -11.20 -1.43
N ILE A 143 5.52 -10.45 -1.75
CA ILE A 143 4.26 -10.98 -2.29
C ILE A 143 4.51 -11.65 -3.65
N LEU A 144 5.27 -11.02 -4.54
CA LEU A 144 5.63 -11.58 -5.85
C LEU A 144 6.44 -12.87 -5.72
N LYS A 145 7.34 -12.95 -4.74
CA LYS A 145 8.09 -14.18 -4.46
C LYS A 145 7.19 -15.32 -3.99
N GLN A 146 6.16 -15.03 -3.19
CA GLN A 146 5.21 -16.04 -2.69
C GLN A 146 4.20 -16.47 -3.77
N ASN A 147 3.81 -15.56 -4.65
CA ASN A 147 2.85 -15.83 -5.73
C ASN A 147 3.32 -15.18 -7.05
N PRO A 148 4.20 -15.83 -7.81
CA PRO A 148 4.67 -15.31 -9.09
C PRO A 148 3.56 -15.11 -10.13
N THR A 149 2.39 -15.75 -9.96
CA THR A 149 1.27 -15.56 -10.89
C THR A 149 0.67 -14.15 -10.84
N GLN A 150 0.93 -13.40 -9.77
CA GLN A 150 0.60 -11.97 -9.69
C GLN A 150 1.33 -11.15 -10.77
N LEU A 151 2.47 -11.65 -11.29
CA LEU A 151 3.21 -11.05 -12.41
C LEU A 151 2.42 -11.10 -13.73
N ASN A 152 1.55 -12.08 -13.93
CA ASN A 152 0.79 -12.24 -15.18
C ASN A 152 -0.20 -11.08 -15.45
N ASN A 153 -0.46 -10.25 -14.44
CA ASN A 153 -1.32 -9.05 -14.54
C ASN A 153 -0.52 -7.74 -14.57
N ILE A 154 0.81 -7.83 -14.65
CA ILE A 154 1.67 -6.65 -14.74
C ILE A 154 1.78 -6.24 -16.20
N PRO A 155 1.47 -4.98 -16.57
CA PRO A 155 1.73 -4.49 -17.91
C PRO A 155 3.21 -4.61 -18.23
N THR A 156 3.53 -5.16 -19.40
CA THR A 156 4.91 -5.30 -19.88
C THR A 156 5.10 -4.48 -21.14
N PHE A 157 6.23 -3.81 -21.26
CA PHE A 157 6.60 -2.98 -22.40
C PHE A 157 8.02 -3.33 -22.85
N SER A 158 8.30 -3.16 -24.13
CA SER A 158 9.67 -3.37 -24.65
C SER A 158 10.65 -2.34 -24.10
N VAL A 159 10.14 -1.11 -23.83
CA VAL A 159 10.92 -0.02 -23.23
C VAL A 159 10.04 0.74 -22.25
N VAL A 160 10.56 0.95 -21.05
CA VAL A 160 9.95 1.83 -20.04
C VAL A 160 10.85 3.04 -19.83
N ILE A 161 10.30 4.23 -20.02
CA ILE A 161 10.99 5.52 -19.82
C ILE A 161 10.41 6.18 -18.57
N VAL A 162 11.25 6.42 -17.58
CA VAL A 162 10.85 7.12 -16.36
C VAL A 162 11.12 8.61 -16.52
N GLY A 163 10.06 9.40 -16.49
CA GLY A 163 10.07 10.85 -16.68
C GLY A 163 9.64 11.27 -18.09
N GLY A 164 8.52 12.02 -18.18
CA GLY A 164 7.99 12.63 -19.40
C GLY A 164 8.54 14.04 -19.66
N GLY A 165 9.72 14.38 -19.13
CA GLY A 165 10.42 15.62 -19.43
C GLY A 165 10.94 15.65 -20.87
N ALA A 166 11.61 16.75 -21.28
CA ALA A 166 12.16 16.92 -22.63
C ALA A 166 13.05 15.74 -23.05
N ALA A 167 13.85 15.18 -22.14
CA ALA A 167 14.71 14.04 -22.41
C ALA A 167 13.89 12.75 -22.69
N GLY A 168 12.93 12.41 -21.80
CA GLY A 168 12.13 11.20 -21.98
C GLY A 168 11.28 11.20 -23.24
N ILE A 169 10.63 12.34 -23.55
CA ILE A 169 9.86 12.52 -24.80
C ILE A 169 10.78 12.40 -26.03
N SER A 170 11.99 12.99 -25.97
CA SER A 170 12.95 12.91 -27.07
C SER A 170 13.45 11.49 -27.30
N VAL A 171 13.70 10.73 -26.22
CA VAL A 171 14.09 9.31 -26.31
C VAL A 171 12.96 8.50 -26.94
N ALA A 172 11.72 8.66 -26.44
CA ALA A 172 10.56 7.95 -27.00
C ALA A 172 10.39 8.23 -28.51
N SER A 173 10.45 9.50 -28.90
CA SER A 173 10.34 9.93 -30.30
C SER A 173 11.47 9.38 -31.17
N SER A 174 12.71 9.40 -30.67
CA SER A 174 13.89 8.88 -31.36
C SER A 174 13.83 7.36 -31.55
N LEU A 175 13.35 6.63 -30.56
CA LEU A 175 13.17 5.19 -30.66
C LEU A 175 12.10 4.84 -31.70
N LEU A 176 10.95 5.50 -31.68
CA LEU A 176 9.88 5.28 -32.63
C LEU A 176 10.26 5.64 -34.07
N SER A 177 11.10 6.67 -34.27
CA SER A 177 11.59 7.00 -35.61
C SER A 177 12.47 5.92 -36.21
N ARG A 178 13.14 5.11 -35.38
CA ARG A 178 14.02 4.00 -35.80
C ARG A 178 13.26 2.68 -35.87
N GLN A 179 12.32 2.50 -34.96
CA GLN A 179 11.51 1.28 -34.84
C GLN A 179 10.05 1.66 -34.52
N PRO A 180 9.23 1.90 -35.58
CA PRO A 180 7.87 2.45 -35.40
C PRO A 180 6.90 1.57 -34.61
N ASN A 181 7.14 0.28 -34.51
CA ASN A 181 6.27 -0.67 -33.79
C ASN A 181 6.81 -1.02 -32.40
N LEU A 182 7.76 -0.26 -31.87
CA LEU A 182 8.30 -0.51 -30.53
C LEU A 182 7.24 -0.16 -29.48
N ASP A 183 6.99 -1.09 -28.59
CA ASP A 183 6.07 -0.92 -27.48
C ASP A 183 6.78 -0.16 -26.34
N ILE A 184 6.39 1.11 -26.17
CA ILE A 184 7.04 2.04 -25.23
C ILE A 184 6.03 2.57 -24.23
N ALA A 185 6.39 2.54 -22.93
CA ALA A 185 5.71 3.29 -21.89
C ALA A 185 6.55 4.48 -21.41
N VAL A 186 5.90 5.61 -21.16
CA VAL A 186 6.46 6.76 -20.42
C VAL A 186 5.70 6.91 -19.12
N ILE A 187 6.43 6.92 -17.99
CA ILE A 187 5.85 7.08 -16.65
C ILE A 187 6.14 8.51 -16.19
N ASP A 188 5.08 9.30 -15.99
CA ASP A 188 5.18 10.65 -15.43
C ASP A 188 3.82 11.07 -14.84
N PRO A 189 3.76 11.55 -13.59
CA PRO A 189 2.50 11.97 -12.96
C PRO A 189 2.01 13.34 -13.43
N ALA A 190 2.89 14.15 -14.06
CA ALA A 190 2.59 15.53 -14.41
C ALA A 190 1.71 15.63 -15.66
N GLU A 191 0.64 16.41 -15.58
CA GLU A 191 -0.23 16.69 -16.74
C GLU A 191 0.26 17.85 -17.59
N ILE A 192 1.12 18.68 -17.01
CA ILE A 192 1.70 19.85 -17.66
C ILE A 192 3.21 19.69 -17.79
N HIS A 193 3.69 19.89 -19.00
CA HIS A 193 5.11 19.90 -19.33
C HIS A 193 5.62 21.34 -19.39
N TYR A 194 6.71 21.60 -18.70
CA TYR A 194 7.45 22.86 -18.75
C TYR A 194 8.75 22.63 -19.53
N TYR A 195 8.91 23.31 -20.69
CA TYR A 195 10.14 23.26 -21.46
C TYR A 195 11.22 24.09 -20.78
N GLN A 196 11.84 23.52 -19.76
CA GLN A 196 12.86 24.18 -18.92
C GLN A 196 14.03 24.76 -19.71
N PRO A 197 14.55 24.14 -20.79
CA PRO A 197 15.60 24.75 -21.61
C PRO A 197 15.21 26.12 -22.19
N GLY A 198 13.93 26.38 -22.38
CA GLY A 198 13.40 27.67 -22.85
C GLY A 198 13.38 28.77 -21.80
N TRP A 199 13.55 28.45 -20.51
CA TRP A 199 13.48 29.44 -19.43
C TRP A 199 14.60 30.48 -19.46
N THR A 200 15.77 30.14 -19.98
CA THR A 200 16.84 31.11 -20.23
C THR A 200 16.38 32.22 -21.20
N MET A 201 15.60 31.83 -22.22
CA MET A 201 15.03 32.76 -23.21
C MET A 201 13.89 33.58 -22.61
N VAL A 202 13.15 33.04 -21.65
CA VAL A 202 12.16 33.80 -20.88
C VAL A 202 12.86 34.84 -20.01
N GLY A 203 13.91 34.43 -19.28
CA GLY A 203 14.72 35.36 -18.48
C GLY A 203 15.39 36.48 -19.30
N GLY A 204 15.75 36.21 -20.56
CA GLY A 204 16.27 37.19 -21.52
C GLY A 204 15.17 38.01 -22.21
N GLY A 205 13.88 37.83 -21.88
CA GLY A 205 12.78 38.59 -22.49
C GLY A 205 12.45 38.22 -23.94
N ILE A 206 13.00 37.10 -24.45
CA ILE A 206 12.81 36.64 -25.84
C ILE A 206 11.56 35.78 -25.99
N PHE A 207 11.28 34.93 -25.00
CA PHE A 207 10.07 34.10 -24.95
C PHE A 207 9.07 34.59 -23.90
N ALA A 208 7.79 34.61 -24.24
CA ALA A 208 6.75 34.70 -23.23
C ALA A 208 6.68 33.38 -22.45
N PRO A 209 6.49 33.41 -21.11
CA PRO A 209 6.47 32.19 -20.26
C PRO A 209 5.51 31.11 -20.78
N GLU A 210 4.36 31.49 -21.32
CA GLU A 210 3.31 30.61 -21.84
C GLU A 210 3.80 29.76 -23.03
N LYS A 211 4.82 30.22 -23.78
CA LYS A 211 5.43 29.46 -24.86
C LYS A 211 6.21 28.24 -24.38
N THR A 212 6.56 28.21 -23.11
CA THR A 212 7.28 27.06 -22.50
C THR A 212 6.36 26.03 -21.88
N VAL A 213 5.04 26.25 -21.88
CA VAL A 213 4.04 25.38 -21.23
C VAL A 213 3.24 24.62 -22.29
N ARG A 214 3.11 23.32 -22.11
CA ARG A 214 2.30 22.40 -22.95
C ARG A 214 1.62 21.36 -22.08
N THR A 215 0.52 20.79 -22.54
CA THR A 215 -0.02 19.59 -21.92
C THR A 215 0.85 18.37 -22.26
N MET A 216 1.11 17.51 -21.29
CA MET A 216 1.90 16.31 -21.48
C MET A 216 1.31 15.45 -22.61
N ALA A 217 -0.02 15.31 -22.65
CA ALA A 217 -0.74 14.59 -23.67
C ALA A 217 -0.49 15.09 -25.11
N SER A 218 -0.13 16.37 -25.30
CA SER A 218 0.18 16.94 -26.63
C SER A 218 1.61 16.65 -27.08
N LEU A 219 2.48 16.23 -26.18
CA LEU A 219 3.92 16.02 -26.45
C LEU A 219 4.32 14.56 -26.52
N ILE A 220 3.65 13.70 -25.77
CA ILE A 220 3.88 12.25 -25.82
C ILE A 220 3.41 11.72 -27.18
N PRO A 221 4.25 10.99 -27.94
CA PRO A 221 3.87 10.40 -29.20
C PRO A 221 2.64 9.49 -29.05
N LYS A 222 1.72 9.51 -30.01
CA LYS A 222 0.43 8.77 -29.93
C LYS A 222 0.57 7.25 -29.74
N GLN A 223 1.69 6.67 -30.15
CA GLN A 223 1.98 5.24 -30.00
C GLN A 223 2.59 4.89 -28.64
N VAL A 224 2.92 5.89 -27.81
CA VAL A 224 3.52 5.70 -26.49
C VAL A 224 2.44 5.62 -25.43
N HIS A 225 2.52 4.61 -24.60
CA HIS A 225 1.64 4.46 -23.43
C HIS A 225 2.08 5.43 -22.32
N TRP A 226 1.26 6.44 -22.06
CA TRP A 226 1.53 7.35 -20.95
C TRP A 226 0.87 6.83 -19.69
N ILE A 227 1.72 6.52 -18.70
CA ILE A 227 1.32 6.04 -17.37
C ILE A 227 1.43 7.21 -16.39
N LYS A 228 0.27 7.73 -15.96
CA LYS A 228 0.16 8.85 -15.03
C LYS A 228 0.41 8.39 -13.59
N ALA A 229 1.65 8.12 -13.25
CA ALA A 229 2.07 7.66 -11.92
C ALA A 229 3.48 8.15 -11.60
N ALA A 230 3.79 8.25 -10.31
CA ALA A 230 5.16 8.45 -9.87
C ALA A 230 5.83 7.09 -9.62
N VAL A 231 7.15 7.04 -9.84
CA VAL A 231 7.97 5.86 -9.56
C VAL A 231 8.40 5.89 -8.11
N ALA A 232 8.16 4.80 -7.38
CA ALA A 232 8.57 4.63 -5.99
C ALA A 232 9.94 3.94 -5.88
N ALA A 233 10.22 2.95 -6.76
CA ALA A 233 11.46 2.19 -6.74
C ALA A 233 11.74 1.51 -8.08
N PHE A 234 12.98 1.04 -8.24
CA PHE A 234 13.43 0.21 -9.35
C PHE A 234 13.83 -1.17 -8.82
N ASP A 235 13.49 -2.20 -9.56
CA ASP A 235 13.94 -3.57 -9.35
C ASP A 235 14.66 -4.06 -10.63
N PRO A 236 15.97 -3.80 -10.76
CA PRO A 236 16.72 -4.15 -11.96
C PRO A 236 16.87 -5.66 -12.17
N ASP A 237 16.92 -6.43 -11.07
CA ASP A 237 17.09 -7.88 -11.12
C ASP A 237 15.89 -8.56 -11.80
N ASN A 238 14.68 -8.03 -11.53
CA ASN A 238 13.44 -8.49 -12.14
C ASN A 238 13.00 -7.64 -13.34
N LYS A 239 13.78 -6.63 -13.74
CA LYS A 239 13.47 -5.68 -14.84
C LYS A 239 12.13 -4.99 -14.62
N GLN A 240 11.87 -4.52 -13.42
CA GLN A 240 10.61 -3.90 -13.02
C GLN A 240 10.79 -2.49 -12.49
N VAL A 241 9.73 -1.68 -12.66
CA VAL A 241 9.58 -0.36 -12.06
C VAL A 241 8.39 -0.40 -11.12
N LEU A 242 8.59 -0.03 -9.86
CA LEU A 242 7.52 0.01 -8.86
C LEU A 242 6.93 1.42 -8.81
N LEU A 243 5.62 1.52 -9.03
CA LEU A 243 4.90 2.79 -9.01
C LEU A 243 4.37 3.10 -7.61
N GLU A 244 4.24 4.40 -7.28
CA GLU A 244 3.57 4.82 -6.04
C GLU A 244 2.10 4.41 -6.04
N GLY A 245 1.73 3.54 -5.09
CA GLY A 245 0.35 3.06 -4.90
C GLY A 245 -0.22 2.22 -6.03
N CYS A 246 0.62 1.71 -6.92
CA CYS A 246 0.22 0.93 -8.09
C CYS A 246 1.11 -0.31 -8.27
N LYS A 247 0.77 -1.10 -9.30
CA LYS A 247 1.51 -2.29 -9.74
C LYS A 247 2.94 -1.99 -10.17
N PRO A 248 3.83 -2.98 -10.07
CA PRO A 248 5.05 -3.00 -10.87
C PRO A 248 4.72 -3.01 -12.38
N ILE A 249 5.60 -2.44 -13.15
CA ILE A 249 5.61 -2.44 -14.62
C ILE A 249 6.94 -3.00 -15.10
#